data_cfa9d2058aa97c5ead9dfa179b89bc99
#
_entry.id   cfa9d2058aa97c5ead9dfa179b89bc99
#
_cell.length_a   1.000
_cell.length_b   1.000
_cell.length_c   1.000
_cell.angle_alpha   90.00
_cell.angle_beta   90.00
_cell.angle_gamma   90.00
#
_symmetry.space_group_name_H-M   'P 1'
#
loop_
_entity.id
_entity.type
_entity.pdbx_description
1 polymer ?
#
loop_
_entity_poly.entity_id
_entity_poly.type
_entity_poly.pdbx_seq_one_letter_code
_entity_poly.pdbx_strand_id
1 'polypeptide(L)'
;MLIALTMVGVGYAIVPNGIDLQTSINFNLFIICTLLIAAAGNTINDYFDVRADLKNKPDQVVIGKKLKKRWAIILHWGFNALAFGISIFLSIYYQTWFYMALHLFTSGLLWLYSVQLKKVFLWSNVSIAALTALVPLSSMLFFRFVPIEFAHTELVVLFTIFAFILNLIREIVKDIQDVEGDKLLFVRSLPIVLGKKVTMRWVQILSFMLLIPYLLGMYLKVLADNYLLVYVTSTAVLVGICAGLIASLRIQLSSLLLKISMLIGISSFFFL
;
A
#
# COMPACT_ATOMS: atom_id res chain seq x y z
N MET A 1 0.27 -9.71 4.53
CA MET A 1 1.66 -9.84 5.01
C MET A 1 2.44 -8.52 4.93
N LEU A 2 2.60 -7.89 3.77
CA LEU A 2 3.36 -6.63 3.64
C LEU A 2 2.85 -5.51 4.57
N ILE A 3 1.54 -5.31 4.67
CA ILE A 3 0.94 -4.30 5.57
C ILE A 3 1.42 -4.50 7.01
N ALA A 4 1.28 -5.71 7.55
CA ALA A 4 1.70 -5.99 8.92
C ALA A 4 3.21 -5.79 9.13
N LEU A 5 4.04 -6.25 8.17
CA LEU A 5 5.49 -6.05 8.23
C LEU A 5 5.86 -4.56 8.21
N THR A 6 5.20 -3.76 7.36
CA THR A 6 5.41 -2.31 7.33
C THR A 6 5.06 -1.67 8.67
N MET A 7 3.89 -2.01 9.23
CA MET A 7 3.44 -1.43 10.50
C MET A 7 4.37 -1.80 11.66
N VAL A 8 4.77 -3.06 11.75
CA VAL A 8 5.72 -3.53 12.78
C VAL A 8 7.08 -2.86 12.61
N GLY A 9 7.61 -2.79 11.38
CA GLY A 9 8.88 -2.14 11.09
C GLY A 9 8.87 -0.65 11.47
N VAL A 10 7.79 0.07 11.14
CA VAL A 10 7.61 1.48 11.54
C VAL A 10 7.53 1.58 13.07
N GLY A 11 6.78 0.70 13.74
CA GLY A 11 6.70 0.67 15.19
C GLY A 11 8.09 0.49 15.84
N TYR A 12 8.88 -0.44 15.33
CA TYR A 12 10.24 -0.68 15.78
C TYR A 12 11.15 0.57 15.59
N ALA A 13 11.03 1.21 14.43
CA ALA A 13 11.83 2.40 14.11
C ALA A 13 11.48 3.62 14.98
N ILE A 14 10.18 3.82 15.26
CA ILE A 14 9.70 5.00 15.99
C ILE A 14 9.94 4.87 17.49
N VAL A 15 9.93 3.65 18.04
CA VAL A 15 10.01 3.40 19.48
C VAL A 15 11.19 2.48 19.81
N PRO A 16 12.45 2.96 19.68
CA PRO A 16 13.64 2.14 19.88
C PRO A 16 13.77 1.63 21.32
N ASN A 17 13.22 2.33 22.30
CA ASN A 17 13.28 1.97 23.72
C ASN A 17 12.19 0.98 24.14
N GLY A 18 11.36 0.50 23.18
CA GLY A 18 10.23 -0.37 23.44
C GLY A 18 8.99 0.36 23.97
N ILE A 19 7.92 -0.39 24.10
CA ILE A 19 6.62 0.09 24.60
C ILE A 19 6.12 -0.85 25.70
N ASP A 20 5.27 -0.30 26.59
CA ASP A 20 4.59 -1.13 27.59
C ASP A 20 3.65 -2.17 26.92
N LEU A 21 3.30 -3.19 27.72
CA LEU A 21 2.49 -4.30 27.23
C LEU A 21 1.13 -3.85 26.68
N GLN A 22 0.47 -2.89 27.36
CA GLN A 22 -0.85 -2.41 26.95
C GLN A 22 -0.79 -1.65 25.62
N THR A 23 0.20 -0.78 25.44
CA THR A 23 0.45 -0.09 24.17
C THR A 23 0.77 -1.09 23.05
N SER A 24 1.56 -2.13 23.35
CA SER A 24 1.85 -3.21 22.40
C SER A 24 0.58 -3.96 21.96
N ILE A 25 -0.30 -4.31 22.90
CA ILE A 25 -1.60 -4.94 22.59
C ILE A 25 -2.44 -4.02 21.71
N ASN A 26 -2.56 -2.75 22.07
CA ASN A 26 -3.34 -1.76 21.31
C ASN A 26 -2.78 -1.54 19.90
N PHE A 27 -1.46 -1.51 19.73
CA PHE A 27 -0.83 -1.43 18.42
C PHE A 27 -1.09 -2.68 17.57
N ASN A 28 -1.05 -3.87 18.14
CA ASN A 28 -1.42 -5.11 17.46
C ASN A 28 -2.90 -5.10 17.05
N LEU A 29 -3.81 -4.61 17.89
CA LEU A 29 -5.22 -4.41 17.52
C LEU A 29 -5.35 -3.43 16.35
N PHE A 30 -4.56 -2.35 16.31
CA PHE A 30 -4.55 -1.42 15.20
C PHE A 30 -4.03 -2.06 13.89
N ILE A 31 -3.01 -2.92 13.97
CA ILE A 31 -2.55 -3.74 12.84
C ILE A 31 -3.68 -4.66 12.34
N ILE A 32 -4.35 -5.37 13.25
CA ILE A 32 -5.48 -6.24 12.89
C ILE A 32 -6.61 -5.44 12.24
N CYS A 33 -6.96 -4.27 12.79
CA CYS A 33 -7.94 -3.36 12.19
C CYS A 33 -7.58 -3.01 10.75
N THR A 34 -6.33 -2.61 10.50
CA THR A 34 -5.84 -2.27 9.15
C THR A 34 -5.89 -3.45 8.19
N LEU A 35 -5.54 -4.65 8.67
CA LEU A 35 -5.62 -5.88 7.87
C LEU A 35 -7.07 -6.24 7.53
N LEU A 36 -8.02 -6.07 8.46
CA LEU A 36 -9.44 -6.30 8.22
C LEU A 36 -10.01 -5.32 7.19
N ILE A 37 -9.64 -4.03 7.27
CA ILE A 37 -10.04 -3.02 6.27
C ILE A 37 -9.50 -3.40 4.89
N ALA A 38 -8.23 -3.81 4.81
CA ALA A 38 -7.62 -4.24 3.55
C ALA A 38 -8.28 -5.51 2.99
N ALA A 39 -8.61 -6.48 3.85
CA ALA A 39 -9.33 -7.69 3.46
C ALA A 39 -10.75 -7.37 2.95
N ALA A 40 -11.47 -6.46 3.63
CA ALA A 40 -12.76 -5.98 3.20
C ALA A 40 -12.68 -5.29 1.83
N GLY A 41 -11.68 -4.41 1.64
CA GLY A 41 -11.43 -3.72 0.38
C GLY A 41 -11.13 -4.68 -0.77
N ASN A 42 -10.25 -5.65 -0.56
CA ASN A 42 -9.95 -6.67 -1.58
C ASN A 42 -11.21 -7.50 -1.92
N THR A 43 -11.97 -7.89 -0.92
CA THR A 43 -13.17 -8.71 -1.12
C THR A 43 -14.22 -7.98 -1.97
N ILE A 44 -14.45 -6.69 -1.71
CA ILE A 44 -15.43 -5.92 -2.50
C ILE A 44 -14.88 -5.58 -3.89
N ASN A 45 -13.58 -5.34 -4.04
CA ASN A 45 -12.96 -5.17 -5.34
C ASN A 45 -13.12 -6.42 -6.21
N ASP A 46 -12.77 -7.60 -5.67
CA ASP A 46 -12.93 -8.89 -6.38
C ASP A 46 -14.41 -9.18 -6.74
N TYR A 47 -15.37 -8.73 -5.90
CA TYR A 47 -16.79 -8.86 -6.20
C TYR A 47 -17.19 -8.09 -7.48
N PHE A 48 -16.70 -6.87 -7.65
CA PHE A 48 -16.96 -6.07 -8.84
C PHE A 48 -16.17 -6.52 -10.07
N ASP A 49 -14.97 -7.07 -9.85
CA ASP A 49 -14.01 -7.43 -10.90
C ASP A 49 -14.20 -8.81 -11.50
N VAL A 50 -15.13 -9.64 -11.03
CA VAL A 50 -15.31 -11.04 -11.46
C VAL A 50 -15.25 -11.20 -12.99
N ARG A 51 -15.87 -10.28 -13.76
CA ARG A 51 -15.89 -10.40 -15.23
C ARG A 51 -14.54 -10.12 -15.88
N ALA A 52 -13.80 -9.13 -15.37
CA ALA A 52 -12.47 -8.81 -15.85
C ALA A 52 -11.45 -9.88 -15.44
N ASP A 53 -11.54 -10.36 -14.20
CA ASP A 53 -10.64 -11.37 -13.66
C ASP A 53 -10.80 -12.72 -14.37
N LEU A 54 -12.02 -13.09 -14.72
CA LEU A 54 -12.29 -14.29 -15.55
C LEU A 54 -11.59 -14.21 -16.91
N LYS A 55 -11.39 -13.01 -17.46
CA LYS A 55 -10.66 -12.81 -18.72
C LYS A 55 -9.14 -12.78 -18.52
N ASN A 56 -8.68 -12.04 -17.51
CA ASN A 56 -7.25 -11.77 -17.30
C ASN A 56 -6.53 -12.91 -16.56
N LYS A 57 -7.18 -13.50 -15.55
CA LYS A 57 -6.56 -14.46 -14.61
C LYS A 57 -7.56 -15.54 -14.18
N PRO A 58 -8.10 -16.35 -15.13
CA PRO A 58 -9.21 -17.27 -14.87
C PRO A 58 -8.95 -18.26 -13.73
N ASP A 59 -7.72 -18.70 -13.54
CA ASP A 59 -7.36 -19.69 -12.52
C ASP A 59 -7.28 -19.10 -11.10
N GLN A 60 -7.18 -17.78 -10.98
CA GLN A 60 -7.08 -17.08 -9.70
C GLN A 60 -8.43 -16.61 -9.16
N VAL A 61 -9.50 -16.67 -9.97
CA VAL A 61 -10.84 -16.22 -9.59
C VAL A 61 -11.43 -17.10 -8.51
N VAL A 62 -11.69 -16.53 -7.34
CA VAL A 62 -12.34 -17.19 -6.20
C VAL A 62 -13.83 -16.87 -6.17
N ILE A 63 -14.19 -15.58 -6.24
CA ILE A 63 -15.59 -15.13 -6.18
C ILE A 63 -16.30 -15.46 -7.49
N GLY A 64 -17.44 -16.12 -7.36
CA GLY A 64 -18.23 -16.61 -8.52
C GLY A 64 -17.83 -18.01 -9.00
N LYS A 65 -16.64 -18.52 -8.64
CA LYS A 65 -16.23 -19.92 -8.89
C LYS A 65 -16.31 -20.78 -7.63
N LYS A 66 -15.48 -20.48 -6.63
CA LYS A 66 -15.39 -21.22 -5.36
C LYS A 66 -16.28 -20.62 -4.28
N LEU A 67 -16.45 -19.31 -4.27
CA LEU A 67 -17.25 -18.57 -3.29
C LEU A 67 -18.41 -17.87 -4.00
N LYS A 68 -19.65 -18.07 -3.53
CA LYS A 68 -20.82 -17.38 -4.06
C LYS A 68 -20.72 -15.87 -3.79
N LYS A 69 -21.13 -15.03 -4.75
CA LYS A 69 -21.07 -13.56 -4.65
C LYS A 69 -21.67 -12.98 -3.36
N ARG A 70 -22.78 -13.58 -2.87
CA ARG A 70 -23.42 -13.15 -1.61
C ARG A 70 -22.47 -13.22 -0.41
N TRP A 71 -21.60 -14.23 -0.36
CA TRP A 71 -20.63 -14.36 0.72
C TRP A 71 -19.54 -13.30 0.68
N ALA A 72 -19.16 -12.83 -0.50
CA ALA A 72 -18.22 -11.72 -0.62
C ALA A 72 -18.78 -10.44 0.02
N ILE A 73 -20.08 -10.15 -0.19
CA ILE A 73 -20.74 -9.00 0.45
C ILE A 73 -20.79 -9.18 1.98
N ILE A 74 -21.16 -10.37 2.45
CA ILE A 74 -21.23 -10.67 3.90
C ILE A 74 -19.84 -10.52 4.53
N LEU A 75 -18.80 -11.06 3.90
CA LEU A 75 -17.42 -10.95 4.39
C LEU A 75 -16.92 -9.50 4.39
N HIS A 76 -17.23 -8.73 3.34
CA HIS A 76 -16.89 -7.30 3.28
C HIS A 76 -17.47 -6.54 4.49
N TRP A 77 -18.79 -6.68 4.73
CA TRP A 77 -19.42 -6.01 5.86
C TRP A 77 -18.97 -6.55 7.21
N GLY A 78 -18.76 -7.88 7.32
CA GLY A 78 -18.26 -8.51 8.54
C GLY A 78 -16.87 -8.01 8.93
N PHE A 79 -15.93 -7.95 7.97
CA PHE A 79 -14.58 -7.42 8.22
C PHE A 79 -14.62 -5.93 8.59
N ASN A 80 -15.44 -5.12 7.91
CA ASN A 80 -15.60 -3.71 8.25
C ASN A 80 -16.22 -3.53 9.65
N ALA A 81 -17.22 -4.32 10.02
CA ALA A 81 -17.85 -4.22 11.33
C ALA A 81 -16.87 -4.57 12.46
N LEU A 82 -16.06 -5.64 12.29
CA LEU A 82 -15.02 -6.01 13.24
C LEU A 82 -13.95 -4.92 13.36
N ALA A 83 -13.47 -4.40 12.22
CA ALA A 83 -12.49 -3.33 12.19
C ALA A 83 -13.04 -2.04 12.83
N PHE A 84 -14.32 -1.72 12.60
CA PHE A 84 -14.97 -0.57 13.21
C PHE A 84 -15.08 -0.72 14.70
N GLY A 85 -15.43 -1.91 15.21
CA GLY A 85 -15.43 -2.21 16.64
C GLY A 85 -14.07 -1.96 17.29
N ILE A 86 -12.98 -2.42 16.65
CA ILE A 86 -11.61 -2.15 17.11
C ILE A 86 -11.30 -0.64 17.09
N SER A 87 -11.68 0.07 16.04
CA SER A 87 -11.42 1.51 15.91
C SER A 87 -12.19 2.34 16.95
N ILE A 88 -13.42 1.93 17.31
CA ILE A 88 -14.18 2.51 18.42
C ILE A 88 -13.43 2.29 19.74
N PHE A 89 -13.02 1.04 20.01
CA PHE A 89 -12.28 0.72 21.23
C PHE A 89 -11.02 1.58 21.38
N LEU A 90 -10.18 1.66 20.33
CA LEU A 90 -8.98 2.47 20.36
C LEU A 90 -9.28 3.97 20.50
N SER A 91 -10.36 4.46 19.87
CA SER A 91 -10.78 5.85 19.96
C SER A 91 -11.20 6.23 21.39
N ILE A 92 -11.91 5.33 22.08
CA ILE A 92 -12.31 5.53 23.48
C ILE A 92 -11.09 5.43 24.41
N TYR A 93 -10.24 4.43 24.19
CA TYR A 93 -9.05 4.20 25.04
C TYR A 93 -8.07 5.39 25.00
N TYR A 94 -7.78 5.92 23.81
CA TYR A 94 -6.88 7.06 23.63
C TYR A 94 -7.59 8.42 23.64
N GLN A 95 -8.90 8.47 23.93
CA GLN A 95 -9.72 9.68 23.97
C GLN A 95 -9.58 10.57 22.71
N THR A 96 -9.60 9.94 21.54
CA THR A 96 -9.41 10.61 20.25
C THR A 96 -10.33 10.03 19.16
N TRP A 97 -10.87 10.88 18.30
CA TRP A 97 -11.67 10.45 17.13
C TRP A 97 -10.83 9.90 15.98
N PHE A 98 -9.50 9.97 16.09
CA PHE A 98 -8.57 9.64 15.01
C PHE A 98 -8.79 8.24 14.41
N TYR A 99 -8.88 7.20 15.24
CA TYR A 99 -8.99 5.82 14.75
C TYR A 99 -10.31 5.55 14.03
N MET A 100 -11.44 6.12 14.53
CA MET A 100 -12.73 6.03 13.85
C MET A 100 -12.72 6.81 12.52
N ALA A 101 -12.18 8.02 12.52
CA ALA A 101 -12.10 8.85 11.32
C ALA A 101 -11.21 8.17 10.25
N LEU A 102 -10.06 7.61 10.66
CA LEU A 102 -9.18 6.89 9.77
C LEU A 102 -9.86 5.65 9.18
N HIS A 103 -10.59 4.87 10.00
CA HIS A 103 -11.35 3.72 9.52
C HIS A 103 -12.40 4.14 8.49
N LEU A 104 -13.25 5.12 8.81
CA LEU A 104 -14.30 5.58 7.90
C LEU A 104 -13.73 6.14 6.60
N PHE A 105 -12.63 6.87 6.68
CA PHE A 105 -11.94 7.40 5.50
C PHE A 105 -11.38 6.27 4.62
N THR A 106 -10.63 5.33 5.20
CA THR A 106 -9.96 4.26 4.44
C THR A 106 -10.95 3.25 3.86
N SER A 107 -11.94 2.80 4.67
CA SER A 107 -12.98 1.88 4.20
C SER A 107 -13.90 2.53 3.15
N GLY A 108 -14.27 3.81 3.36
CA GLY A 108 -15.04 4.60 2.40
C GLY A 108 -14.30 4.81 1.08
N LEU A 109 -13.00 5.11 1.13
CA LEU A 109 -12.18 5.28 -0.07
C LEU A 109 -12.00 3.96 -0.84
N LEU A 110 -11.83 2.82 -0.14
CA LEU A 110 -11.77 1.49 -0.76
C LEU A 110 -13.09 1.10 -1.42
N TRP A 111 -14.22 1.41 -0.78
CA TRP A 111 -15.54 1.23 -1.38
C TRP A 111 -15.71 2.10 -2.63
N LEU A 112 -15.43 3.40 -2.52
CA LEU A 112 -15.53 4.35 -3.64
C LEU A 112 -14.61 3.97 -4.79
N TYR A 113 -13.40 3.49 -4.48
CA TYR A 113 -12.47 2.93 -5.46
C TYR A 113 -13.12 1.80 -6.24
N SER A 114 -13.67 0.79 -5.55
CA SER A 114 -14.22 -0.41 -6.18
C SER A 114 -15.44 -0.10 -7.06
N VAL A 115 -16.26 0.89 -6.67
CA VAL A 115 -17.51 1.25 -7.39
C VAL A 115 -17.26 2.25 -8.53
N GLN A 116 -16.44 3.28 -8.30
CA GLN A 116 -16.33 4.44 -9.19
C GLN A 116 -14.90 4.78 -9.61
N LEU A 117 -13.95 4.99 -8.66
CA LEU A 117 -12.64 5.56 -8.96
C LEU A 117 -11.82 4.66 -9.87
N LYS A 118 -12.01 3.35 -9.79
CA LYS A 118 -11.35 2.40 -10.68
C LYS A 118 -11.60 2.69 -12.16
N LYS A 119 -12.73 3.30 -12.52
CA LYS A 119 -13.10 3.64 -13.90
C LYS A 119 -12.59 5.01 -14.35
N VAL A 120 -12.07 5.81 -13.42
CA VAL A 120 -11.64 7.19 -13.68
C VAL A 120 -10.14 7.24 -13.94
N PHE A 121 -9.76 7.86 -15.05
CA PHE A 121 -8.38 8.03 -15.48
C PHE A 121 -7.48 8.57 -14.35
N LEU A 122 -6.36 7.92 -14.09
CA LEU A 122 -5.37 8.20 -13.04
C LEU A 122 -5.86 8.04 -11.60
N TRP A 123 -7.11 8.34 -11.29
CA TRP A 123 -7.61 8.25 -9.90
C TRP A 123 -7.58 6.84 -9.34
N SER A 124 -7.73 5.81 -10.20
CA SER A 124 -7.55 4.42 -9.80
C SER A 124 -6.16 4.16 -9.21
N ASN A 125 -5.12 4.55 -9.92
CA ASN A 125 -3.73 4.29 -9.54
C ASN A 125 -3.32 5.14 -8.32
N VAL A 126 -3.69 6.43 -8.33
CA VAL A 126 -3.38 7.38 -7.24
C VAL A 126 -4.07 6.96 -5.93
N SER A 127 -5.34 6.54 -5.98
CA SER A 127 -6.07 6.13 -4.77
C SER A 127 -5.43 4.92 -4.09
N ILE A 128 -5.04 3.89 -4.83
CA ILE A 128 -4.39 2.70 -4.26
C ILE A 128 -2.98 3.02 -3.78
N ALA A 129 -2.21 3.83 -4.53
CA ALA A 129 -0.89 4.28 -4.11
C ALA A 129 -0.97 5.10 -2.80
N ALA A 130 -1.95 6.01 -2.68
CA ALA A 130 -2.18 6.81 -1.48
C ALA A 130 -2.58 5.95 -0.28
N LEU A 131 -3.51 4.99 -0.46
CA LEU A 131 -3.91 4.06 0.60
C LEU A 131 -2.73 3.19 1.07
N THR A 132 -1.86 2.76 0.16
CA THR A 132 -0.67 1.99 0.54
C THR A 132 0.35 2.86 1.28
N ALA A 133 0.55 4.10 0.86
CA ALA A 133 1.41 5.06 1.54
C ALA A 133 0.86 5.47 2.93
N LEU A 134 -0.46 5.42 3.09
CA LEU A 134 -1.11 5.71 4.38
C LEU A 134 -0.76 4.65 5.45
N VAL A 135 -0.35 3.43 5.08
CA VAL A 135 0.00 2.37 6.03
C VAL A 135 1.17 2.76 6.94
N PRO A 136 2.37 3.11 6.44
CA PRO A 136 3.47 3.56 7.30
C PRO A 136 3.12 4.85 8.05
N LEU A 137 2.44 5.79 7.40
CA LEU A 137 2.02 7.04 8.02
C LEU A 137 1.04 6.82 9.18
N SER A 138 0.05 5.95 9.01
CA SER A 138 -0.92 5.64 10.06
C SER A 138 -0.27 4.95 11.27
N SER A 139 0.76 4.11 11.04
CA SER A 139 1.54 3.51 12.13
C SER A 139 2.29 4.55 12.94
N MET A 140 2.91 5.52 12.29
CA MET A 140 3.54 6.66 12.96
C MET A 140 2.51 7.48 13.75
N LEU A 141 1.36 7.77 13.14
CA LEU A 141 0.30 8.55 13.78
C LEU A 141 -0.36 7.83 14.96
N PHE A 142 -0.35 6.48 14.99
CA PHE A 142 -0.81 5.72 16.15
C PHE A 142 -0.04 6.14 17.40
N PHE A 143 1.28 6.19 17.33
CA PHE A 143 2.14 6.51 18.47
C PHE A 143 2.02 7.97 18.93
N ARG A 144 1.51 8.89 18.10
CA ARG A 144 1.27 10.29 18.48
C ARG A 144 0.34 10.44 19.69
N PHE A 145 -0.53 9.45 19.94
CA PHE A 145 -1.45 9.44 21.07
C PHE A 145 -0.91 8.65 22.27
N VAL A 146 0.35 8.22 22.21
CA VAL A 146 1.05 7.52 23.27
C VAL A 146 2.11 8.47 23.84
N PRO A 147 2.28 8.59 25.17
CA PRO A 147 3.27 9.47 25.79
C PRO A 147 4.69 8.86 25.70
N ILE A 148 5.27 8.87 24.51
CA ILE A 148 6.60 8.33 24.21
C ILE A 148 7.42 9.32 23.38
N GLU A 149 8.74 9.23 23.47
CA GLU A 149 9.65 9.95 22.57
C GLU A 149 9.71 9.26 21.20
N PHE A 150 9.63 10.06 20.15
CA PHE A 150 9.71 9.57 18.79
C PHE A 150 11.14 9.61 18.28
N ALA A 151 11.55 8.53 17.59
CA ALA A 151 12.76 8.48 16.81
C ALA A 151 12.45 8.28 15.32
N HIS A 152 13.37 8.64 14.46
CA HIS A 152 13.38 8.32 13.03
C HIS A 152 12.09 8.65 12.25
N THR A 153 11.36 9.68 12.66
CA THR A 153 10.10 10.12 12.00
C THR A 153 10.35 10.54 10.55
N GLU A 154 11.49 11.18 10.27
CA GLU A 154 11.91 11.59 8.93
C GLU A 154 12.07 10.39 8.00
N LEU A 155 12.64 9.29 8.51
CA LEU A 155 12.79 8.05 7.74
C LEU A 155 11.41 7.47 7.36
N VAL A 156 10.45 7.48 8.29
CA VAL A 156 9.09 7.01 8.01
C VAL A 156 8.40 7.87 6.95
N VAL A 157 8.61 9.19 6.99
CA VAL A 157 8.07 10.11 5.97
C VAL A 157 8.71 9.83 4.61
N LEU A 158 10.03 9.68 4.54
CA LEU A 158 10.74 9.34 3.30
C LEU A 158 10.28 7.99 2.73
N PHE A 159 10.12 6.99 3.60
CA PHE A 159 9.58 5.69 3.20
C PHE A 159 8.11 5.79 2.72
N THR A 160 7.31 6.65 3.31
CA THR A 160 5.92 6.91 2.86
C THR A 160 5.90 7.44 1.42
N ILE A 161 6.79 8.39 1.10
CA ILE A 161 6.93 8.93 -0.27
C ILE A 161 7.43 7.83 -1.22
N PHE A 162 8.43 7.07 -0.82
CA PHE A 162 8.93 5.93 -1.59
C PHE A 162 7.83 4.89 -1.86
N ALA A 163 7.06 4.51 -0.84
CA ALA A 163 5.96 3.55 -0.95
C ALA A 163 4.85 4.07 -1.89
N PHE A 164 4.53 5.36 -1.85
CA PHE A 164 3.57 5.97 -2.77
C PHE A 164 4.02 5.84 -4.23
N ILE A 165 5.24 6.28 -4.53
CA ILE A 165 5.78 6.26 -5.89
C ILE A 165 5.87 4.82 -6.41
N LEU A 166 6.41 3.92 -5.59
CA LEU A 166 6.59 2.52 -5.98
C LEU A 166 5.26 1.80 -6.23
N ASN A 167 4.24 2.05 -5.39
CA ASN A 167 2.90 1.51 -5.63
C ASN A 167 2.23 2.12 -6.84
N LEU A 168 2.41 3.42 -7.10
CA LEU A 168 1.89 4.06 -8.30
C LEU A 168 2.45 3.39 -9.57
N ILE A 169 3.77 3.15 -9.60
CA ILE A 169 4.42 2.42 -10.69
C ILE A 169 3.81 1.01 -10.83
N ARG A 170 3.65 0.31 -9.71
CA ARG A 170 3.13 -1.06 -9.69
C ARG A 170 1.69 -1.14 -10.21
N GLU A 171 0.81 -0.22 -9.83
CA GLU A 171 -0.57 -0.20 -10.33
C GLU A 171 -0.61 0.11 -11.82
N ILE A 172 0.23 1.04 -12.34
CA ILE A 172 0.33 1.30 -13.78
C ILE A 172 0.85 0.08 -14.55
N VAL A 173 1.85 -0.64 -14.01
CA VAL A 173 2.37 -1.89 -14.61
C VAL A 173 1.28 -2.96 -14.63
N LYS A 174 0.46 -3.05 -13.59
CA LYS A 174 -0.68 -3.97 -13.50
C LYS A 174 -1.75 -3.63 -14.54
N ASP A 175 -2.08 -2.35 -14.72
CA ASP A 175 -3.03 -1.91 -15.75
C ASP A 175 -2.60 -2.34 -17.16
N ILE A 176 -1.28 -2.34 -17.45
CA ILE A 176 -0.77 -2.82 -18.74
C ILE A 176 -1.00 -4.33 -18.91
N GLN A 177 -0.96 -5.09 -17.82
CA GLN A 177 -1.23 -6.53 -17.84
C GLN A 177 -2.74 -6.83 -17.99
N ASP A 178 -3.59 -5.98 -17.42
CA ASP A 178 -5.01 -6.23 -17.25
C ASP A 178 -5.91 -5.55 -18.32
N VAL A 179 -5.32 -4.92 -19.37
CA VAL A 179 -6.03 -4.15 -20.44
C VAL A 179 -7.26 -4.86 -21.01
N GLU A 180 -7.17 -6.17 -21.29
CA GLU A 180 -8.28 -6.88 -21.96
C GLU A 180 -9.50 -7.05 -21.03
N GLY A 181 -9.29 -7.30 -19.75
CA GLY A 181 -10.36 -7.35 -18.77
C GLY A 181 -10.92 -5.96 -18.43
N ASP A 182 -10.03 -4.96 -18.34
CA ASP A 182 -10.41 -3.58 -18.04
C ASP A 182 -11.35 -2.99 -19.10
N LYS A 183 -11.15 -3.32 -20.37
CA LYS A 183 -12.06 -2.94 -21.46
C LYS A 183 -13.48 -3.48 -21.26
N LEU A 184 -13.64 -4.67 -20.68
CA LEU A 184 -14.96 -5.27 -20.41
C LEU A 184 -15.75 -4.53 -19.31
N LEU A 185 -15.05 -3.84 -18.43
CA LEU A 185 -15.62 -3.04 -17.34
C LEU A 185 -15.69 -1.54 -17.66
N PHE A 186 -15.33 -1.14 -18.88
CA PHE A 186 -15.26 0.27 -19.30
C PHE A 186 -14.32 1.10 -18.43
N VAL A 187 -13.24 0.49 -17.93
CA VAL A 187 -12.19 1.16 -17.17
C VAL A 187 -11.36 2.04 -18.11
N ARG A 188 -11.05 3.26 -17.67
CA ARG A 188 -10.20 4.22 -18.40
C ARG A 188 -8.78 4.23 -17.83
N SER A 189 -8.11 3.05 -17.85
CA SER A 189 -6.73 2.96 -17.39
C SER A 189 -5.76 3.67 -18.33
N LEU A 190 -4.54 4.02 -17.82
CA LEU A 190 -3.50 4.69 -18.59
C LEU A 190 -3.21 4.01 -19.93
N PRO A 191 -3.00 2.68 -20.02
CA PRO A 191 -2.70 2.02 -21.29
C PRO A 191 -3.89 2.02 -22.26
N ILE A 192 -5.13 2.11 -21.76
CA ILE A 192 -6.33 2.19 -22.63
C ILE A 192 -6.46 3.60 -23.22
N VAL A 193 -6.19 4.65 -22.44
CA VAL A 193 -6.37 6.05 -22.86
C VAL A 193 -5.18 6.57 -23.67
N LEU A 194 -3.95 6.33 -23.20
CA LEU A 194 -2.72 6.87 -23.78
C LEU A 194 -1.97 5.87 -24.68
N GLY A 195 -2.39 4.62 -24.67
CA GLY A 195 -1.67 3.54 -25.35
C GLY A 195 -0.46 3.03 -24.57
N LYS A 196 -0.09 1.76 -24.85
CA LYS A 196 0.97 1.04 -24.13
C LYS A 196 2.33 1.73 -24.17
N LYS A 197 2.74 2.28 -25.33
CA LYS A 197 4.05 2.93 -25.49
C LYS A 197 4.21 4.16 -24.58
N VAL A 198 3.19 5.02 -24.52
CA VAL A 198 3.21 6.22 -23.69
C VAL A 198 3.19 5.83 -22.22
N THR A 199 2.36 4.87 -21.85
CA THR A 199 2.28 4.37 -20.47
C THR A 199 3.63 3.80 -19.99
N MET A 200 4.36 3.07 -20.86
CA MET A 200 5.70 2.57 -20.52
C MET A 200 6.71 3.70 -20.26
N ARG A 201 6.63 4.81 -21.01
CA ARG A 201 7.47 5.99 -20.73
C ARG A 201 7.15 6.60 -19.36
N TRP A 202 5.87 6.67 -18.99
CA TRP A 202 5.47 7.12 -17.64
C TRP A 202 6.02 6.21 -16.55
N VAL A 203 5.95 4.89 -16.74
CA VAL A 203 6.57 3.91 -15.80
C VAL A 203 8.06 4.19 -15.63
N GLN A 204 8.79 4.41 -16.71
CA GLN A 204 10.22 4.71 -16.67
C GLN A 204 10.53 6.02 -15.93
N ILE A 205 9.81 7.11 -16.26
CA ILE A 205 9.97 8.42 -15.60
C ILE A 205 9.71 8.30 -14.09
N LEU A 206 8.58 7.70 -13.71
CA LEU A 206 8.22 7.49 -12.30
C LEU A 206 9.26 6.65 -11.56
N SER A 207 9.88 5.67 -12.25
CA SER A 207 10.92 4.83 -11.63
C SER A 207 12.15 5.63 -11.24
N PHE A 208 12.54 6.63 -12.02
CA PHE A 208 13.61 7.56 -11.64
C PHE A 208 13.21 8.49 -10.49
N MET A 209 11.91 8.78 -10.31
CA MET A 209 11.43 9.57 -9.17
C MET A 209 11.66 8.86 -7.82
N LEU A 210 11.91 7.53 -7.80
CA LEU A 210 12.32 6.82 -6.59
C LEU A 210 13.66 7.33 -6.02
N LEU A 211 14.47 8.02 -6.83
CA LEU A 211 15.69 8.69 -6.33
C LEU A 211 15.38 9.88 -5.42
N ILE A 212 14.21 10.51 -5.55
CA ILE A 212 13.87 11.74 -4.80
C ILE A 212 13.89 11.49 -3.28
N PRO A 213 13.12 10.54 -2.70
CA PRO A 213 13.17 10.28 -1.27
C PRO A 213 14.55 9.79 -0.81
N TYR A 214 15.28 9.04 -1.64
CA TYR A 214 16.62 8.59 -1.32
C TYR A 214 17.62 9.75 -1.22
N LEU A 215 17.68 10.61 -2.26
CA LEU A 215 18.58 11.77 -2.28
C LEU A 215 18.22 12.78 -1.19
N LEU A 216 16.93 12.97 -0.93
CA LEU A 216 16.48 13.81 0.18
C LEU A 216 16.92 13.25 1.53
N GLY A 217 16.84 11.92 1.74
CA GLY A 217 17.31 11.25 2.95
C GLY A 217 18.82 11.37 3.15
N MET A 218 19.61 11.33 2.07
CA MET A 218 21.05 11.59 2.11
C MET A 218 21.35 13.05 2.45
N TYR A 219 20.64 13.98 1.81
CA TYR A 219 20.82 15.43 2.04
C TYR A 219 20.48 15.83 3.48
N LEU A 220 19.38 15.30 4.03
CA LEU A 220 18.95 15.55 5.40
C LEU A 220 19.76 14.76 6.45
N LYS A 221 20.76 13.98 6.03
CA LYS A 221 21.58 13.07 6.86
C LYS A 221 20.78 12.00 7.61
N VAL A 222 19.55 11.74 7.25
CA VAL A 222 18.71 10.69 7.84
C VAL A 222 19.28 9.29 7.53
N LEU A 223 19.94 9.14 6.39
CA LEU A 223 20.53 7.87 5.94
C LEU A 223 22.06 7.85 6.14
N ALA A 224 22.72 9.00 6.19
CA ALA A 224 24.17 9.12 6.01
C ALA A 224 25.00 8.47 7.13
N ASP A 225 24.47 8.41 8.34
CA ASP A 225 25.22 7.94 9.52
C ASP A 225 25.16 6.41 9.71
N ASN A 226 24.36 5.71 8.90
CA ASN A 226 24.22 4.26 8.96
C ASN A 226 24.47 3.62 7.58
N TYR A 227 25.67 3.06 7.40
CA TYR A 227 26.08 2.44 6.12
C TYR A 227 25.17 1.29 5.69
N LEU A 228 24.63 0.51 6.63
CA LEU A 228 23.74 -0.60 6.32
C LEU A 228 22.40 -0.09 5.82
N LEU A 229 21.87 0.96 6.44
CA LEU A 229 20.65 1.64 6.00
C LEU A 229 20.81 2.24 4.59
N VAL A 230 21.93 2.90 4.32
CA VAL A 230 22.28 3.40 2.97
C VAL A 230 22.31 2.26 1.95
N TYR A 231 22.94 1.14 2.29
CA TYR A 231 23.04 -0.02 1.40
C TYR A 231 21.64 -0.62 1.08
N VAL A 232 20.82 -0.85 2.10
CA VAL A 232 19.48 -1.43 1.94
C VAL A 232 18.56 -0.50 1.15
N THR A 233 18.53 0.79 1.48
CA THR A 233 17.69 1.77 0.79
C THR A 233 18.13 2.00 -0.65
N SER A 234 19.44 2.09 -0.92
CA SER A 234 19.95 2.19 -2.31
C SER A 234 19.61 0.96 -3.13
N THR A 235 19.71 -0.24 -2.54
CA THR A 235 19.34 -1.49 -3.22
C THR A 235 17.83 -1.50 -3.56
N ALA A 236 16.96 -1.06 -2.64
CA ALA A 236 15.53 -0.95 -2.90
C ALA A 236 15.24 -0.01 -4.08
N VAL A 237 15.87 1.16 -4.11
CA VAL A 237 15.71 2.15 -5.18
C VAL A 237 16.22 1.59 -6.52
N LEU A 238 17.41 0.98 -6.55
CA LEU A 238 17.98 0.40 -7.77
C LEU A 238 17.10 -0.72 -8.34
N VAL A 239 16.61 -1.62 -7.50
CA VAL A 239 15.68 -2.68 -7.93
C VAL A 239 14.38 -2.08 -8.48
N GLY A 240 13.84 -1.03 -7.86
CA GLY A 240 12.66 -0.32 -8.36
C GLY A 240 12.89 0.35 -9.73
N ILE A 241 14.03 0.99 -9.92
CA ILE A 241 14.41 1.61 -11.21
C ILE A 241 14.59 0.52 -12.28
N CYS A 242 15.34 -0.55 -11.98
CA CYS A 242 15.49 -1.67 -12.89
C CYS A 242 14.14 -2.27 -13.30
N ALA A 243 13.22 -2.43 -12.34
CA ALA A 243 11.88 -2.92 -12.62
C ALA A 243 11.14 -2.06 -13.65
N GLY A 244 11.19 -0.73 -13.48
CA GLY A 244 10.57 0.20 -14.43
C GLY A 244 11.21 0.16 -15.83
N LEU A 245 12.53 0.08 -15.91
CA LEU A 245 13.26 0.02 -17.18
C LEU A 245 12.95 -1.25 -17.98
N ILE A 246 12.85 -2.40 -17.31
CA ILE A 246 12.54 -3.68 -18.00
C ILE A 246 11.05 -3.90 -18.25
N ALA A 247 10.16 -3.02 -17.76
CA ALA A 247 8.70 -3.19 -17.92
C ALA A 247 8.28 -3.30 -19.39
N SER A 248 8.98 -2.61 -20.30
CA SER A 248 8.74 -2.67 -21.73
C SER A 248 9.10 -4.01 -22.38
N LEU A 249 10.05 -4.75 -21.78
CA LEU A 249 10.57 -6.02 -22.28
C LEU A 249 9.91 -7.22 -21.60
N ARG A 250 9.83 -7.20 -20.28
CA ARG A 250 9.37 -8.32 -19.43
C ARG A 250 8.47 -7.82 -18.29
N ILE A 251 7.20 -7.57 -18.60
CA ILE A 251 6.25 -6.94 -17.67
C ILE A 251 5.99 -7.77 -16.40
N GLN A 252 5.96 -9.10 -16.51
CA GLN A 252 5.78 -9.98 -15.33
C GLN A 252 6.97 -9.91 -14.39
N LEU A 253 8.21 -9.90 -14.94
CA LEU A 253 9.43 -9.75 -14.16
C LEU A 253 9.49 -8.37 -13.51
N SER A 254 9.09 -7.31 -14.23
CA SER A 254 8.94 -5.96 -13.66
C SER A 254 8.02 -5.96 -12.43
N SER A 255 6.84 -6.55 -12.55
CA SER A 255 5.88 -6.66 -11.44
C SER A 255 6.45 -7.42 -10.22
N LEU A 256 7.26 -8.45 -10.46
CA LEU A 256 7.95 -9.19 -9.39
C LEU A 256 9.01 -8.33 -8.70
N LEU A 257 9.86 -7.66 -9.49
CA LEU A 257 10.93 -6.81 -8.96
C LEU A 257 10.39 -5.63 -8.15
N LEU A 258 9.26 -5.04 -8.55
CA LEU A 258 8.59 -4.01 -7.75
C LEU A 258 8.19 -4.53 -6.36
N LYS A 259 7.69 -5.76 -6.25
CA LYS A 259 7.38 -6.39 -4.96
C LYS A 259 8.65 -6.64 -4.13
N ILE A 260 9.75 -7.06 -4.78
CA ILE A 260 11.05 -7.26 -4.13
C ILE A 260 11.58 -5.92 -3.61
N SER A 261 11.51 -4.85 -4.41
CA SER A 261 11.87 -3.49 -3.98
C SER A 261 11.09 -3.04 -2.74
N MET A 262 9.78 -3.33 -2.68
CA MET A 262 8.97 -3.05 -1.49
C MET A 262 9.48 -3.81 -0.25
N LEU A 263 9.76 -5.11 -0.40
CA LEU A 263 10.25 -5.94 0.71
C LEU A 263 11.60 -5.42 1.23
N ILE A 264 12.53 -5.10 0.33
CA ILE A 264 13.83 -4.54 0.70
C ILE A 264 13.64 -3.17 1.40
N GLY A 265 12.74 -2.31 0.87
CA GLY A 265 12.43 -1.03 1.50
C GLY A 265 11.87 -1.18 2.92
N ILE A 266 10.95 -2.14 3.13
CA ILE A 266 10.40 -2.42 4.48
C ILE A 266 11.51 -2.94 5.42
N SER A 267 12.43 -3.76 4.92
CA SER A 267 13.52 -4.30 5.76
C SER A 267 14.44 -3.21 6.31
N SER A 268 14.50 -2.02 5.68
CA SER A 268 15.31 -0.90 6.15
C SER A 268 14.97 -0.46 7.58
N PHE A 269 13.73 -0.62 8.02
CA PHE A 269 13.31 -0.30 9.38
C PHE A 269 13.94 -1.18 10.48
N PHE A 270 14.44 -2.35 10.12
CA PHE A 270 15.06 -3.28 11.06
C PHE A 270 16.59 -3.13 11.17
N PHE A 271 17.16 -2.13 10.48
CA PHE A 271 18.59 -1.81 10.49
C PHE A 271 18.89 -0.44 11.14
N LEU A 272 17.95 0.06 11.95
CA LEU A 272 18.06 1.32 12.70
C LEU A 272 18.74 1.18 14.07
#